data_25599e349ff4d4d556f8a715d0d6dba5
#
_entry.id   25599e349ff4d4d556f8a715d0d6dba5
#
_cell.length_a   1.000
_cell.length_b   1.000
_cell.length_c   1.000
_cell.angle_alpha   90.00
_cell.angle_beta   90.00
_cell.angle_gamma   90.00
#
_symmetry.space_group_name_H-M   'P 1'
#
loop_
_entity.id
_entity.type
_entity.pdbx_description
1 polymer ?
#
loop_
_entity_poly.entity_id
_entity_poly.type
_entity_poly.pdbx_seq_one_letter_code
_entity_poly.pdbx_strand_id
1 'polypeptide(L)'
;MRKLIFLFVLVCMVVGARATDVVFKANAPEAVVMGEQFRLTFTVNAEGRDIRVPTIPDFEVLMGPSQSTSYSSSWVNGQSKSETSVSFTYILMPKKEGTFTIPAATVKVNGANYTSNSLTIKVLPADKAGKEAASDAAASGQISNDRLFVTMDVSKRSLYEQEG
;
A
#
# COMPACT_ATOMS: atom_id res chain seq x y z
N MET A 1 25.26 -54.35 -2.62
CA MET A 1 25.69 -53.07 -3.20
C MET A 1 24.61 -52.38 -4.02
N ARG A 2 23.90 -53.06 -4.92
CA ARG A 2 22.82 -52.44 -5.75
C ARG A 2 21.64 -51.87 -4.94
N LYS A 3 21.25 -52.48 -3.80
CA LYS A 3 20.17 -52.01 -2.91
C LYS A 3 20.54 -50.78 -2.09
N LEU A 4 21.84 -50.60 -1.76
CA LEU A 4 22.36 -49.45 -1.03
C LEU A 4 22.42 -48.18 -1.92
N ILE A 5 22.69 -48.36 -3.21
CA ILE A 5 22.69 -47.26 -4.19
C ILE A 5 21.26 -46.75 -4.41
N PHE A 6 20.26 -47.61 -4.44
CA PHE A 6 18.85 -47.22 -4.56
C PHE A 6 18.36 -46.42 -3.34
N LEU A 7 18.83 -46.79 -2.13
CA LEU A 7 18.49 -46.05 -0.91
C LEU A 7 19.14 -44.67 -0.90
N PHE A 8 20.36 -44.53 -1.41
CA PHE A 8 21.09 -43.26 -1.46
C PHE A 8 20.48 -42.30 -2.49
N VAL A 9 19.98 -42.79 -3.63
CA VAL A 9 19.28 -42.00 -4.65
C VAL A 9 17.92 -41.51 -4.13
N LEU A 10 17.22 -42.29 -3.32
CA LEU A 10 15.95 -41.91 -2.75
C LEU A 10 16.09 -40.83 -1.68
N VAL A 11 17.19 -40.80 -0.92
CA VAL A 11 17.49 -39.78 0.10
C VAL A 11 17.88 -38.43 -0.52
N CYS A 12 18.46 -38.41 -1.73
CA CYS A 12 18.83 -37.16 -2.42
C CYS A 12 17.64 -36.42 -3.04
N MET A 13 16.45 -37.02 -3.15
CA MET A 13 15.26 -36.34 -3.69
C MET A 13 14.51 -35.45 -2.68
N VAL A 14 14.94 -35.36 -1.43
CA VAL A 14 14.34 -34.48 -0.41
C VAL A 14 15.16 -33.21 -0.24
N VAL A 15 15.77 -32.69 -1.29
CA VAL A 15 16.19 -31.28 -1.30
C VAL A 15 14.95 -30.44 -1.52
N GLY A 16 14.28 -30.14 -0.42
CA GLY A 16 13.08 -29.30 -0.40
C GLY A 16 13.38 -27.96 -1.07
N ALA A 17 12.79 -27.73 -2.23
CA ALA A 17 12.71 -26.40 -2.80
C ALA A 17 12.09 -25.48 -1.75
N ARG A 18 12.89 -24.60 -1.18
CA ARG A 18 12.38 -23.50 -0.36
C ARG A 18 11.61 -22.59 -1.29
N ALA A 19 10.32 -22.85 -1.42
CA ALA A 19 9.41 -21.93 -2.04
C ALA A 19 9.45 -20.64 -1.17
N THR A 20 9.92 -19.55 -1.74
CA THR A 20 9.77 -18.23 -1.11
C THR A 20 8.28 -18.00 -0.99
N ASP A 21 7.76 -17.86 0.24
CA ASP A 21 6.34 -17.60 0.45
C ASP A 21 5.95 -16.31 -0.27
N VAL A 22 5.11 -16.46 -1.29
CA VAL A 22 4.54 -15.33 -2.01
C VAL A 22 3.45 -14.71 -1.14
N VAL A 23 3.66 -13.47 -0.74
CA VAL A 23 2.73 -12.69 0.07
C VAL A 23 2.11 -11.60 -0.79
N PHE A 24 0.79 -11.60 -0.90
CA PHE A 24 0.03 -10.59 -1.61
C PHE A 24 -0.90 -9.87 -0.63
N LYS A 25 -0.75 -8.56 -0.49
CA LYS A 25 -1.47 -7.73 0.49
C LYS A 25 -2.11 -6.52 -0.16
N ALA A 26 -3.31 -6.20 0.32
CA ALA A 26 -4.00 -4.94 0.06
C ALA A 26 -3.78 -3.98 1.23
N ASN A 27 -3.62 -2.70 0.93
CA ASN A 27 -3.48 -1.61 1.89
C ASN A 27 -4.24 -0.37 1.41
N ALA A 28 -5.01 0.24 2.33
CA ALA A 28 -5.69 1.52 2.15
C ALA A 28 -5.91 2.15 3.54
N PRO A 29 -6.27 3.44 3.64
CA PRO A 29 -6.70 4.06 4.88
C PRO A 29 -7.94 3.35 5.45
N GLU A 30 -8.00 3.17 6.77
CA GLU A 30 -9.17 2.57 7.45
C GLU A 30 -10.38 3.51 7.44
N ALA A 31 -10.13 4.82 7.43
CA ALA A 31 -11.16 5.86 7.34
C ALA A 31 -10.80 6.85 6.22
N VAL A 32 -11.81 7.24 5.47
CA VAL A 32 -11.72 8.22 4.37
C VAL A 32 -12.91 9.17 4.44
N VAL A 33 -12.79 10.33 3.84
CA VAL A 33 -13.85 11.35 3.82
C VAL A 33 -14.64 11.26 2.54
N MET A 34 -15.94 11.46 2.62
CA MET A 34 -16.83 11.51 1.46
C MET A 34 -16.38 12.60 0.47
N GLY A 35 -16.24 12.22 -0.80
CA GLY A 35 -15.79 13.13 -1.86
C GLY A 35 -14.27 13.35 -1.93
N GLU A 36 -13.49 12.84 -0.99
CA GLU A 36 -12.04 12.86 -1.05
C GLU A 36 -11.47 11.62 -1.70
N GLN A 37 -10.42 11.79 -2.47
CA GLN A 37 -9.73 10.67 -3.09
C GLN A 37 -8.75 10.02 -2.13
N PHE A 38 -8.66 8.70 -2.19
CA PHE A 38 -7.71 7.91 -1.40
C PHE A 38 -6.99 6.88 -2.26
N ARG A 39 -5.91 6.35 -1.72
CA ARG A 39 -5.07 5.37 -2.39
C ARG A 39 -5.36 3.96 -1.90
N LEU A 40 -5.64 3.05 -2.83
CA LEU A 40 -5.65 1.60 -2.61
C LEU A 40 -4.43 0.99 -3.28
N THR A 41 -3.60 0.30 -2.52
CA THR A 41 -2.38 -0.33 -3.03
C THR A 41 -2.40 -1.83 -2.75
N PHE A 42 -2.15 -2.61 -3.79
CA PHE A 42 -1.90 -4.05 -3.68
C PHE A 42 -0.41 -4.30 -3.90
N THR A 43 0.23 -5.00 -2.97
CA THR A 43 1.67 -5.29 -3.06
C THR A 43 1.92 -6.80 -2.98
N VAL A 44 2.69 -7.32 -3.90
CA VAL A 44 3.16 -8.71 -3.91
C VAL A 44 4.68 -8.74 -3.86
N ASN A 45 5.25 -9.63 -3.02
CA ASN A 45 6.70 -9.79 -2.84
C ASN A 45 7.34 -10.68 -3.92
N ALA A 46 6.82 -10.65 -5.12
CA ALA A 46 7.28 -11.42 -6.27
C ALA A 46 6.95 -10.68 -7.58
N GLU A 47 7.43 -11.18 -8.71
CA GLU A 47 7.02 -10.69 -10.02
C GLU A 47 5.57 -11.09 -10.33
N GLY A 48 4.62 -10.29 -9.84
CA GLY A 48 3.19 -10.47 -10.08
C GLY A 48 2.75 -9.83 -11.39
N ARG A 49 1.85 -10.52 -12.09
CA ARG A 49 1.19 -10.05 -13.32
C ARG A 49 -0.31 -10.31 -13.23
N ASP A 50 -1.07 -9.68 -14.10
CA ASP A 50 -2.52 -9.93 -14.24
C ASP A 50 -3.29 -9.80 -12.92
N ILE A 51 -3.18 -8.64 -12.27
CA ILE A 51 -4.00 -8.36 -11.11
C ILE A 51 -5.47 -8.31 -11.52
N ARG A 52 -6.32 -8.98 -10.75
CA ARG A 52 -7.79 -8.93 -10.88
C ARG A 52 -8.38 -8.42 -9.58
N VAL A 53 -8.91 -7.22 -9.62
CA VAL A 53 -9.65 -6.62 -8.53
C VAL A 53 -11.12 -6.82 -8.80
N PRO A 54 -11.89 -7.41 -7.87
CA PRO A 54 -13.33 -7.52 -8.00
C PRO A 54 -14.00 -6.15 -8.10
N THR A 55 -15.22 -6.12 -8.58
CA THR A 55 -16.02 -4.88 -8.66
C THR A 55 -16.23 -4.29 -7.27
N ILE A 56 -15.96 -2.99 -7.12
CA ILE A 56 -16.14 -2.19 -5.91
C ILE A 56 -17.15 -1.08 -6.16
N PRO A 57 -18.47 -1.38 -6.19
CA PRO A 57 -19.51 -0.45 -6.67
C PRO A 57 -19.65 0.80 -5.80
N ASP A 58 -19.25 0.73 -4.52
CA ASP A 58 -19.37 1.82 -3.56
C ASP A 58 -18.30 2.89 -3.73
N PHE A 59 -17.28 2.61 -4.54
CA PHE A 59 -16.19 3.52 -4.85
C PHE A 59 -16.12 3.79 -6.35
N GLU A 60 -15.71 4.99 -6.69
CA GLU A 60 -15.35 5.35 -8.06
C GLU A 60 -13.86 5.18 -8.27
N VAL A 61 -13.45 4.50 -9.33
CA VAL A 61 -12.05 4.35 -9.70
C VAL A 61 -11.67 5.53 -10.58
N LEU A 62 -10.92 6.48 -10.01
CA LEU A 62 -10.46 7.67 -10.72
C LEU A 62 -9.23 7.37 -11.57
N MET A 63 -8.34 6.50 -11.07
CA MET A 63 -7.11 6.13 -11.75
C MET A 63 -6.66 4.72 -11.34
N GLY A 64 -6.01 4.01 -12.25
CA GLY A 64 -5.33 2.75 -11.99
C GLY A 64 -5.72 1.60 -12.90
N PRO A 65 -5.03 0.46 -12.76
CA PRO A 65 -3.86 0.29 -11.89
C PRO A 65 -2.61 0.98 -12.44
N SER A 66 -1.88 1.72 -11.59
CA SER A 66 -0.50 2.12 -11.84
C SER A 66 0.42 1.06 -11.23
N GLN A 67 1.29 0.47 -12.02
CA GLN A 67 2.22 -0.56 -11.57
C GLN A 67 3.59 0.06 -11.29
N SER A 68 4.18 -0.30 -10.16
CA SER A 68 5.58 -0.03 -9.85
C SER A 68 6.28 -1.30 -9.38
N THR A 69 7.56 -1.44 -9.73
CA THR A 69 8.40 -2.57 -9.32
C THR A 69 9.55 -2.02 -8.50
N SER A 70 9.77 -2.59 -7.33
CA SER A 70 10.89 -2.28 -6.45
C SER A 70 11.80 -3.48 -6.30
N TYR A 71 13.10 -3.23 -6.42
CA TYR A 71 14.15 -4.22 -6.20
C TYR A 71 14.97 -3.78 -4.97
N SER A 72 15.11 -4.66 -4.01
CA SER A 72 15.96 -4.46 -2.84
C SER A 72 16.96 -5.58 -2.75
N SER A 73 18.24 -5.26 -2.52
CA SER A 73 19.25 -6.26 -2.20
C SER A 73 19.95 -5.87 -0.90
N SER A 74 20.07 -6.82 0.01
CA SER A 74 20.74 -6.65 1.28
C SER A 74 21.81 -7.72 1.48
N TRP A 75 22.92 -7.35 2.12
CA TRP A 75 24.00 -8.25 2.53
C TRP A 75 23.96 -8.37 4.04
N VAL A 76 23.70 -9.57 4.54
CA VAL A 76 23.70 -9.86 5.97
C VAL A 76 24.54 -11.10 6.21
N ASN A 77 25.56 -10.99 7.03
CA ASN A 77 26.46 -12.11 7.38
C ASN A 77 27.08 -12.85 6.17
N GLY A 78 27.46 -12.10 5.12
CA GLY A 78 28.05 -12.70 3.92
C GLY A 78 27.03 -13.35 2.95
N GLN A 79 25.74 -13.30 3.27
CA GLN A 79 24.67 -13.78 2.38
C GLN A 79 23.96 -12.60 1.70
N SER A 80 23.83 -12.69 0.41
CA SER A 80 23.04 -11.75 -0.40
C SER A 80 21.57 -12.18 -0.40
N LYS A 81 20.69 -11.29 0.00
CA LYS A 81 19.23 -11.46 -0.10
C LYS A 81 18.68 -10.42 -1.07
N SER A 82 18.11 -10.87 -2.16
CA SER A 82 17.41 -10.01 -3.13
C SER A 82 15.91 -10.21 -2.98
N GLU A 83 15.19 -9.09 -2.87
CA GLU A 83 13.73 -9.06 -2.79
C GLU A 83 13.18 -8.22 -3.94
N THR A 84 12.22 -8.76 -4.64
CA THR A 84 11.45 -8.06 -5.66
C THR A 84 10.04 -7.87 -5.16
N SER A 85 9.50 -6.67 -5.26
CA SER A 85 8.09 -6.42 -5.00
C SER A 85 7.44 -5.64 -6.12
N VAL A 86 6.19 -5.99 -6.42
CA VAL A 86 5.36 -5.29 -7.39
C VAL A 86 4.16 -4.71 -6.67
N SER A 87 3.91 -3.42 -6.89
CA SER A 87 2.78 -2.70 -6.31
C SER A 87 1.85 -2.20 -7.41
N PHE A 88 0.54 -2.42 -7.21
CA PHE A 88 -0.53 -1.92 -8.07
C PHE A 88 -1.33 -0.90 -7.30
N THR A 89 -1.34 0.33 -7.77
CA THR A 89 -1.97 1.46 -7.07
C THR A 89 -3.19 1.94 -7.85
N TYR A 90 -4.29 2.10 -7.13
CA TYR A 90 -5.53 2.71 -7.58
C TYR A 90 -5.81 3.98 -6.79
N ILE A 91 -6.38 4.98 -7.44
CA ILE A 91 -6.96 6.15 -6.78
C ILE A 91 -8.47 6.01 -6.84
N LEU A 92 -9.08 5.98 -5.67
CA LEU A 92 -10.51 5.78 -5.50
C LEU A 92 -11.15 7.00 -4.83
N MET A 93 -12.44 7.18 -5.06
CA MET A 93 -13.28 8.16 -4.39
C MET A 93 -14.55 7.49 -3.88
N PRO A 94 -14.96 7.68 -2.62
CA PRO A 94 -16.18 7.10 -2.09
C PRO A 94 -17.42 7.79 -2.69
N LYS A 95 -18.44 6.98 -3.03
CA LYS A 95 -19.73 7.46 -3.57
C LYS A 95 -20.78 7.69 -2.50
N LYS A 96 -20.61 7.09 -1.32
CA LYS A 96 -21.58 7.12 -0.22
C LYS A 96 -20.84 7.07 1.11
N GLU A 97 -21.48 7.62 2.14
CA GLU A 97 -21.06 7.47 3.53
C GLU A 97 -21.42 6.09 4.06
N GLY A 98 -20.66 5.60 5.03
CA GLY A 98 -20.88 4.30 5.66
C GLY A 98 -19.63 3.46 5.77
N THR A 99 -19.81 2.18 6.08
CA THR A 99 -18.71 1.22 6.17
C THR A 99 -18.82 0.24 5.01
N PHE A 100 -17.78 0.16 4.21
CA PHE A 100 -17.73 -0.67 3.01
C PHE A 100 -16.56 -1.62 3.04
N THR A 101 -16.71 -2.78 2.41
CA THR A 101 -15.66 -3.77 2.28
C THR A 101 -15.14 -3.81 0.85
N ILE A 102 -13.84 -3.61 0.70
CA ILE A 102 -13.13 -3.90 -0.55
C ILE A 102 -12.76 -5.39 -0.52
N PRO A 103 -13.27 -6.19 -1.45
CA PRO A 103 -13.00 -7.62 -1.46
C PRO A 103 -11.55 -7.92 -1.83
N ALA A 104 -11.10 -9.12 -1.50
CA ALA A 104 -9.77 -9.60 -1.83
C ALA A 104 -9.55 -9.64 -3.35
N ALA A 105 -8.40 -9.15 -3.80
CA ALA A 105 -7.95 -9.23 -5.17
C ALA A 105 -7.11 -10.50 -5.41
N THR A 106 -6.95 -10.88 -6.66
CA THR A 106 -6.06 -11.98 -7.06
C THR A 106 -4.96 -11.49 -7.99
N VAL A 107 -3.78 -12.06 -7.86
CA VAL A 107 -2.64 -11.80 -8.74
C VAL A 107 -2.03 -13.12 -9.19
N LYS A 108 -1.52 -13.15 -10.40
CA LYS A 108 -0.83 -14.33 -10.94
C LYS A 108 0.68 -14.17 -10.77
N VAL A 109 1.31 -15.15 -10.11
CA VAL A 109 2.77 -15.23 -9.93
C VAL A 109 3.22 -16.60 -10.38
N ASN A 110 4.11 -16.68 -11.36
CA ASN A 110 4.64 -17.95 -11.88
C ASN A 110 3.56 -18.98 -12.27
N GLY A 111 2.41 -18.51 -12.77
CA GLY A 111 1.29 -19.38 -13.16
C GLY A 111 0.34 -19.76 -12.02
N ALA A 112 0.67 -19.49 -10.74
CA ALA A 112 -0.20 -19.68 -9.59
C ALA A 112 -0.96 -18.39 -9.23
N ASN A 113 -2.16 -18.54 -8.69
CA ASN A 113 -2.98 -17.42 -8.23
C ASN A 113 -2.79 -17.21 -6.73
N TYR A 114 -2.54 -15.96 -6.33
CA TYR A 114 -2.45 -15.53 -4.94
C TYR A 114 -3.55 -14.52 -4.66
N THR A 115 -4.09 -14.57 -3.45
CA THR A 115 -5.22 -13.74 -3.03
C THR A 115 -4.77 -12.79 -1.91
N SER A 116 -5.19 -11.53 -1.99
CA SER A 116 -4.91 -10.54 -0.94
C SER A 116 -5.89 -10.68 0.22
N ASN A 117 -5.64 -9.90 1.29
CA ASN A 117 -6.66 -9.65 2.30
C ASN A 117 -7.78 -8.77 1.74
N SER A 118 -8.97 -8.84 2.33
CA SER A 118 -10.02 -7.84 2.19
C SER A 118 -9.76 -6.64 3.12
N LEU A 119 -10.32 -5.48 2.80
CA LEU A 119 -10.20 -4.26 3.59
C LEU A 119 -11.59 -3.74 3.94
N THR A 120 -11.75 -3.25 5.16
CA THR A 120 -12.95 -2.52 5.57
C THR A 120 -12.59 -1.05 5.66
N ILE A 121 -13.34 -0.19 4.97
CA ILE A 121 -13.11 1.26 4.92
C ILE A 121 -14.35 1.96 5.45
N LYS A 122 -14.15 2.85 6.42
CA LYS A 122 -15.18 3.72 6.98
C LYS A 122 -15.16 5.04 6.21
N VAL A 123 -16.26 5.37 5.54
CA VAL A 123 -16.44 6.65 4.84
C VAL A 123 -17.17 7.61 5.77
N LEU A 124 -16.49 8.68 6.14
CA LEU A 124 -16.99 9.73 7.03
C LEU A 124 -17.67 10.84 6.21
N PRO A 125 -18.67 11.53 6.79
CA PRO A 125 -19.23 12.74 6.21
C PRO A 125 -18.18 13.83 6.00
N ALA A 126 -18.33 14.65 4.97
CA ALA A 126 -17.39 15.71 4.64
C ALA A 126 -17.24 16.78 5.73
N ASP A 127 -18.28 16.99 6.54
CA ASP A 127 -18.33 17.95 7.64
C ASP A 127 -17.65 17.45 8.95
N LYS A 128 -17.29 16.17 9.02
CA LYS A 128 -16.60 15.56 10.18
C LYS A 128 -15.09 15.37 10.00
N ALA A 129 -14.56 15.65 8.82
CA ALA A 129 -13.15 15.47 8.48
C ALA A 129 -12.17 16.19 9.42
N GLY A 130 -12.59 17.30 10.05
CA GLY A 130 -11.75 18.07 10.97
C GLY A 130 -11.68 17.57 12.42
N LYS A 131 -12.56 16.65 12.83
CA LYS A 131 -12.67 16.24 14.26
C LYS A 131 -12.06 14.88 14.58
N GLU A 132 -12.07 13.91 13.66
CA GLU A 132 -11.54 12.57 13.94
C GLU A 132 -10.04 12.42 13.61
N ALA A 133 -9.50 13.21 12.64
CA ALA A 133 -8.06 13.28 12.44
C ALA A 133 -7.29 13.85 13.65
N ALA A 134 -7.98 14.63 14.50
CA ALA A 134 -7.40 15.19 15.74
C ALA A 134 -7.37 14.19 16.91
N SER A 135 -8.22 13.14 16.92
CA SER A 135 -8.27 12.19 18.02
C SER A 135 -7.22 11.08 17.94
N ASP A 136 -6.85 10.65 16.72
CA ASP A 136 -5.82 9.63 16.55
C ASP A 136 -4.40 10.20 16.68
N ALA A 137 -4.19 11.49 16.36
CA ALA A 137 -2.93 12.18 16.57
C ALA A 137 -2.61 12.40 18.07
N ALA A 138 -3.63 12.47 18.93
CA ALA A 138 -3.45 12.63 20.37
C ALA A 138 -2.92 11.36 21.07
N ALA A 139 -3.17 10.19 20.48
CA ALA A 139 -2.71 8.90 21.04
C ALA A 139 -1.26 8.56 20.67
N SER A 140 -0.69 9.19 19.65
CA SER A 140 0.67 8.90 19.15
C SER A 140 1.74 9.90 19.59
N GLY A 141 1.42 10.87 20.45
CA GLY A 141 2.41 11.84 20.98
C GLY A 141 3.00 12.77 19.93
N GLN A 142 2.40 12.89 18.76
CA GLN A 142 2.83 13.81 17.71
C GLN A 142 2.27 15.20 17.97
N ILE A 143 3.13 16.20 17.83
CA ILE A 143 2.82 17.61 18.03
C ILE A 143 1.66 18.01 17.11
N SER A 144 0.54 18.38 17.70
CA SER A 144 -0.63 18.90 17.01
C SER A 144 -0.24 20.11 16.13
N ASN A 145 -0.50 20.01 14.83
CA ASN A 145 -0.27 21.12 13.86
C ASN A 145 -1.17 22.34 14.10
N ASP A 146 -2.05 22.28 15.10
CA ASP A 146 -3.00 23.33 15.44
C ASP A 146 -2.36 24.53 16.19
N ARG A 147 -1.03 24.52 16.39
CA ARG A 147 -0.27 25.60 17.01
C ARG A 147 0.83 26.21 16.14
N LEU A 148 0.92 25.81 14.89
CA LEU A 148 1.86 26.42 13.96
C LEU A 148 1.14 27.48 13.11
N PHE A 149 0.90 28.63 13.72
CA PHE A 149 0.53 29.83 12.98
C PHE A 149 1.80 30.46 12.44
N VAL A 150 2.06 30.31 11.17
CA VAL A 150 3.07 31.12 10.48
C VAL A 150 2.42 32.46 10.15
N THR A 151 2.60 33.44 11.01
CA THR A 151 2.24 34.86 10.73
C THR A 151 3.36 35.44 9.91
N MET A 152 3.16 35.62 8.60
CA MET A 152 4.02 36.44 7.78
C MET A 152 3.72 37.90 8.05
N ASP A 153 4.54 38.52 8.89
CA ASP A 153 4.53 39.97 9.06
C ASP A 153 5.42 40.62 7.99
N VAL A 154 4.79 41.11 6.91
CA VAL A 154 5.50 41.84 5.85
C VAL A 154 5.67 43.30 6.27
N SER A 155 6.70 43.56 7.06
CA SER A 155 6.98 44.91 7.65
C SER A 155 7.76 45.87 6.75
N LYS A 156 7.83 45.70 5.43
CA LYS A 156 8.42 46.72 4.53
C LYS A 156 7.68 46.80 3.21
N ARG A 157 6.76 47.77 3.11
CA ARG A 157 6.44 48.46 1.86
C ARG A 157 7.43 49.64 1.70
N SER A 158 8.54 49.45 1.03
CA SER A 158 9.32 50.53 0.52
C SER A 158 8.75 50.92 -0.85
N LEU A 159 7.94 51.99 -0.88
CA LEU A 159 7.62 52.72 -2.06
C LEU A 159 8.88 53.54 -2.44
N TYR A 160 9.49 53.19 -3.55
CA TYR A 160 10.42 54.11 -4.21
C TYR A 160 9.58 55.17 -4.93
N GLU A 161 9.50 56.36 -4.36
CA GLU A 161 9.16 57.54 -5.09
C GLU A 161 10.38 57.95 -5.92
N GLN A 162 10.22 57.92 -7.22
CA GLN A 162 11.19 58.51 -8.17
C GLN A 162 10.81 59.98 -8.34
N GLU A 163 11.60 60.88 -7.73
CA GLU A 163 11.55 62.29 -8.07
C GLU A 163 12.21 62.51 -9.44
N GLY A 164 11.46 63.19 -10.35
CA GLY A 164 11.90 63.68 -11.64
C GLY A 164 12.55 65.05 -11.55
#